data_1dae6da707081504c30b6175a3af19aa
#
_entry.id   1dae6da707081504c30b6175a3af19aa
#
_cell.length_a   1.000
_cell.length_b   1.000
_cell.length_c   1.000
_cell.angle_alpha   90.00
_cell.angle_beta   90.00
_cell.angle_gamma   90.00
#
_symmetry.space_group_name_H-M   'P 1'
#
loop_
_entity.id
_entity.type
_entity.pdbx_description
1 polymer ?
#
loop_
_entity_poly.entity_id
_entity_poly.type
_entity_poly.pdbx_seq_one_letter_code
_entity_poly.pdbx_strand_id
1 'polypeptide(L)'
;MAELEYYRDEDGNACARGDDDRLATFLQTDLQDSTQTTKHLIGLLEGTDTQAEFNGNAHTVSISTKLVTIEANFDDEAADRRLPREQTLEQVKTWYQFISDDAALS
;
A
#
# COMPACT_ATOMS: atom_id res chain seq x y z
N MET A 1 -14.39 9.06 1.68
CA MET A 1 -13.13 8.49 1.20
C MET A 1 -12.20 8.25 2.36
N ALA A 2 -11.50 7.13 2.31
CA ALA A 2 -10.53 6.84 3.36
C ALA A 2 -9.30 7.73 3.18
N GLU A 3 -9.02 8.55 4.18
CA GLU A 3 -7.81 9.33 4.23
C GLU A 3 -6.90 8.72 5.26
N LEU A 4 -5.64 8.54 4.90
CA LEU A 4 -4.65 7.99 5.78
C LEU A 4 -3.69 9.07 6.24
N GLU A 5 -3.26 8.97 7.49
CA GLU A 5 -2.20 9.80 8.02
C GLU A 5 -0.92 8.99 8.04
N TYR A 6 0.17 9.59 7.63
CA TYR A 6 1.49 8.95 7.61
C TYR A 6 2.37 9.60 8.65
N TYR A 7 3.11 8.78 9.40
CA TYR A 7 3.96 9.29 10.47
C TYR A 7 5.12 8.32 10.72
N ARG A 8 6.10 8.78 11.50
CA ARG A 8 7.19 7.94 11.98
C ARG A 8 6.97 7.63 13.45
N ASP A 9 7.19 6.39 13.85
CA ASP A 9 7.10 6.01 15.26
C ASP A 9 8.39 6.35 15.99
N GLU A 10 8.47 5.97 17.27
CA GLU A 10 9.65 6.26 18.11
C GLU A 10 10.92 5.63 17.56
N ASP A 11 10.80 4.51 16.87
CA ASP A 11 11.94 3.80 16.29
C ASP A 11 12.30 4.30 14.88
N GLY A 12 11.55 5.25 14.36
CA GLY A 12 11.78 5.80 13.03
C GLY A 12 11.13 5.02 11.91
N ASN A 13 10.24 4.09 12.23
CA ASN A 13 9.55 3.29 11.22
C ASN A 13 8.41 4.08 10.59
N ALA A 14 8.25 3.94 9.28
CA ALA A 14 7.13 4.55 8.58
C ALA A 14 5.83 3.85 8.94
N CYS A 15 4.83 4.62 9.32
CA CYS A 15 3.53 4.12 9.78
C CYS A 15 2.39 4.84 9.07
N ALA A 16 1.25 4.20 9.03
CA ALA A 16 0.03 4.78 8.49
C ALA A 16 -1.14 4.42 9.41
N ARG A 17 -2.09 5.35 9.52
CA ARG A 17 -3.33 5.11 10.27
C ARG A 17 -4.47 5.87 9.60
N GLY A 18 -5.69 5.44 9.87
CA GLY A 18 -6.88 6.08 9.31
C GLY A 18 -8.05 5.14 9.28
N ASP A 19 -9.07 5.51 8.51
CA ASP A 19 -10.30 4.73 8.44
C ASP A 19 -10.12 3.39 7.73
N ASP A 20 -9.13 3.28 6.86
CA ASP A 20 -8.86 2.04 6.14
C ASP A 20 -7.71 1.28 6.77
N ASP A 21 -8.03 0.49 7.80
CA ASP A 21 -7.03 -0.29 8.55
C ASP A 21 -6.30 -1.30 7.66
N ARG A 22 -6.98 -1.91 6.71
CA ARG A 22 -6.36 -2.92 5.83
C ARG A 22 -5.29 -2.29 4.97
N LEU A 23 -5.60 -1.16 4.34
CA LEU A 23 -4.64 -0.45 3.51
C LEU A 23 -3.48 0.07 4.36
N ALA A 24 -3.78 0.66 5.52
CA ALA A 24 -2.75 1.16 6.44
C ALA A 24 -1.80 0.04 6.85
N THR A 25 -2.34 -1.11 7.25
CA THR A 25 -1.54 -2.26 7.65
C THR A 25 -0.67 -2.76 6.49
N PHE A 26 -1.23 -2.84 5.28
CA PHE A 26 -0.49 -3.25 4.10
C PHE A 26 0.71 -2.33 3.85
N LEU A 27 0.51 -1.02 3.90
CA LEU A 27 1.59 -0.07 3.67
C LEU A 27 2.72 -0.24 4.69
N GLN A 28 2.37 -0.44 5.96
CA GLN A 28 3.35 -0.58 7.04
C GLN A 28 4.09 -1.91 7.02
N THR A 29 3.41 -2.99 6.68
CA THR A 29 3.99 -4.33 6.79
C THR A 29 4.64 -4.81 5.50
N ASP A 30 4.08 -4.45 4.34
CA ASP A 30 4.54 -4.98 3.06
C ASP A 30 5.41 -4.00 2.29
N LEU A 31 5.07 -2.72 2.27
CA LEU A 31 5.88 -1.71 1.59
C LEU A 31 6.96 -1.12 2.49
N GLN A 32 6.62 -0.84 3.73
CA GLN A 32 7.55 -0.29 4.73
C GLN A 32 8.30 0.94 4.17
N ASP A 33 9.61 1.03 4.39
CA ASP A 33 10.46 2.10 3.87
C ASP A 33 11.08 1.77 2.51
N SER A 34 10.65 0.69 1.88
CA SER A 34 11.23 0.26 0.61
C SER A 34 10.68 1.08 -0.55
N THR A 35 11.44 2.07 -1.00
CA THR A 35 11.07 2.87 -2.18
C THR A 35 11.03 2.00 -3.43
N GLN A 36 11.92 1.01 -3.52
CA GLN A 36 11.97 0.11 -4.66
C GLN A 36 10.70 -0.74 -4.77
N THR A 37 10.28 -1.35 -3.66
CA THR A 37 9.07 -2.17 -3.63
C THR A 37 7.83 -1.32 -3.91
N THR A 38 7.76 -0.14 -3.30
CA THR A 38 6.65 0.78 -3.49
C THR A 38 6.56 1.24 -4.94
N LYS A 39 7.69 1.56 -5.54
CA LYS A 39 7.74 1.97 -6.95
C LYS A 39 7.28 0.85 -7.88
N HIS A 40 7.64 -0.39 -7.57
CA HIS A 40 7.19 -1.54 -8.34
C HIS A 40 5.66 -1.66 -8.31
N LEU A 41 5.06 -1.51 -7.14
CA LEU A 41 3.60 -1.55 -7.01
C LEU A 41 2.94 -0.39 -7.76
N ILE A 42 3.50 0.80 -7.69
CA ILE A 42 3.00 1.96 -8.45
C ILE A 42 2.99 1.64 -9.95
N GLY A 43 4.06 1.03 -10.44
CA GLY A 43 4.16 0.64 -11.84
C GLY A 43 3.04 -0.32 -12.27
N LEU A 44 2.71 -1.29 -11.40
CA LEU A 44 1.61 -2.21 -11.67
C LEU A 44 0.26 -1.48 -11.69
N LEU A 45 0.06 -0.54 -10.77
CA LEU A 45 -1.19 0.22 -10.68
C LEU A 45 -1.37 1.19 -11.84
N GLU A 46 -0.27 1.79 -12.32
CA GLU A 46 -0.30 2.73 -13.44
C GLU A 46 -0.35 2.05 -14.79
N GLY A 47 -0.01 0.76 -14.83
CA GLY A 47 0.02 0.00 -16.06
C GLY A 47 -1.34 -0.16 -16.71
N THR A 48 -1.35 -0.64 -17.94
CA THR A 48 -2.57 -0.86 -18.71
C THR A 48 -3.10 -2.29 -18.56
N ASP A 49 -2.42 -3.11 -17.78
CA ASP A 49 -2.84 -4.49 -17.56
C ASP A 49 -4.21 -4.55 -16.89
N THR A 50 -5.08 -5.41 -17.43
CA THR A 50 -6.39 -5.62 -16.85
C THR A 50 -6.36 -6.56 -15.66
N GLN A 51 -5.20 -7.21 -15.43
CA GLN A 51 -5.03 -8.14 -14.34
C GLN A 51 -3.57 -8.21 -13.96
N ALA A 52 -3.26 -7.91 -12.71
CA ALA A 52 -1.91 -7.99 -12.18
C ALA A 52 -1.98 -8.41 -10.71
N GLU A 53 -0.87 -8.87 -10.17
CA GLU A 53 -0.79 -9.32 -8.79
C GLU A 53 0.52 -8.86 -8.17
N PHE A 54 0.43 -8.40 -6.93
CA PHE A 54 1.59 -8.03 -6.12
C PHE A 54 1.59 -8.91 -4.86
N ASN A 55 2.66 -9.67 -4.66
CA ASN A 55 2.82 -10.53 -3.50
C ASN A 55 3.73 -9.86 -2.48
N GLY A 56 3.15 -9.41 -1.38
CA GLY A 56 3.90 -8.82 -0.27
C GLY A 56 4.23 -9.85 0.80
N ASN A 57 4.70 -9.37 1.94
CA ASN A 57 5.09 -10.23 3.06
C ASN A 57 3.87 -10.82 3.77
N ALA A 58 2.88 -10.01 4.07
CA ALA A 58 1.69 -10.41 4.83
C ALA A 58 0.41 -10.31 4.01
N HIS A 59 0.45 -9.72 2.84
CA HIS A 59 -0.73 -9.47 2.01
C HIS A 59 -0.46 -9.79 0.54
N THR A 60 -1.52 -10.15 -0.17
CA THR A 60 -1.49 -10.26 -1.63
C THR A 60 -2.44 -9.21 -2.20
N VAL A 61 -1.98 -8.47 -3.19
CA VAL A 61 -2.77 -7.43 -3.85
C VAL A 61 -3.11 -7.90 -5.26
N SER A 62 -4.40 -8.04 -5.52
CA SER A 62 -4.89 -8.39 -6.85
C SER A 62 -5.44 -7.14 -7.52
N ILE A 63 -4.93 -6.83 -8.71
CA ILE A 63 -5.25 -5.60 -9.43
C ILE A 63 -6.06 -5.97 -10.67
N SER A 64 -7.24 -5.39 -10.78
CA SER A 64 -8.07 -5.52 -11.98
C SER A 64 -8.21 -4.17 -12.66
N THR A 65 -8.99 -4.09 -13.72
CA THR A 65 -9.14 -2.84 -14.50
C THR A 65 -9.58 -1.66 -13.63
N LYS A 66 -10.48 -1.90 -12.67
CA LYS A 66 -11.05 -0.81 -11.86
C LYS A 66 -10.91 -1.00 -10.37
N LEU A 67 -10.53 -2.20 -9.92
CA LEU A 67 -10.52 -2.52 -8.50
C LEU A 67 -9.19 -3.14 -8.08
N VAL A 68 -8.87 -2.93 -6.82
CA VAL A 68 -7.73 -3.56 -6.15
C VAL A 68 -8.28 -4.32 -4.96
N THR A 69 -7.87 -5.58 -4.81
CA THR A 69 -8.26 -6.41 -3.67
C THR A 69 -7.03 -6.73 -2.84
N ILE A 70 -7.06 -6.41 -1.56
CA ILE A 70 -5.98 -6.69 -0.61
C ILE A 70 -6.42 -7.84 0.28
N GLU A 71 -5.68 -8.95 0.22
CA GLU A 71 -5.95 -10.16 1.01
C GLU A 71 -4.84 -10.36 2.04
N ALA A 72 -5.22 -10.71 3.26
CA ALA A 72 -4.26 -11.08 4.30
C ALA A 72 -3.85 -12.55 4.10
N ASN A 73 -2.54 -12.80 3.95
CA ASN A 73 -2.05 -14.14 3.63
C ASN A 73 -2.13 -15.11 4.80
N PHE A 74 -2.08 -14.61 6.03
CA PHE A 74 -1.97 -15.44 7.22
C PHE A 74 -3.16 -15.33 8.16
N ASP A 75 -4.23 -14.68 7.73
CA ASP A 75 -5.43 -14.50 8.53
C ASP A 75 -6.66 -14.84 7.68
N ASP A 76 -7.06 -16.10 7.74
CA ASP A 76 -8.19 -16.61 6.97
C ASP A 76 -9.52 -15.97 7.39
N GLU A 77 -9.58 -15.43 8.61
CA GLU A 77 -10.79 -14.79 9.12
C GLU A 77 -10.90 -13.32 8.71
N ALA A 78 -9.79 -12.71 8.27
CA ALA A 78 -9.82 -11.33 7.83
C ALA A 78 -10.51 -11.20 6.48
N ALA A 79 -11.46 -10.28 6.39
CA ALA A 79 -12.14 -10.02 5.14
C ALA A 79 -11.21 -9.32 4.16
N ASP A 80 -11.34 -9.66 2.88
CA ASP A 80 -10.61 -8.96 1.81
C ASP A 80 -11.07 -7.51 1.73
N ARG A 81 -10.14 -6.62 1.44
CA ARG A 81 -10.47 -5.21 1.25
C ARG A 81 -10.41 -4.86 -0.22
N ARG A 82 -11.52 -4.39 -0.76
CA ARG A 82 -11.61 -3.95 -2.15
C ARG A 82 -11.65 -2.43 -2.22
N LEU A 83 -10.81 -1.87 -3.09
CA LEU A 83 -10.66 -0.43 -3.23
C LEU A 83 -10.66 -0.05 -4.71
N PRO A 84 -11.14 1.15 -5.06
CA PRO A 84 -10.97 1.65 -6.42
C PRO A 84 -9.49 1.73 -6.78
N ARG A 85 -9.15 1.32 -7.99
CA ARG A 85 -7.75 1.28 -8.45
C ARG A 85 -7.10 2.68 -8.39
N GLU A 86 -7.82 3.70 -8.83
CA GLU A 86 -7.31 5.07 -8.80
C GLU A 86 -7.01 5.55 -7.39
N GLN A 87 -7.91 5.27 -6.46
CA GLN A 87 -7.74 5.66 -5.06
C GLN A 87 -6.55 4.95 -4.44
N THR A 88 -6.39 3.67 -4.72
CA THR A 88 -5.26 2.89 -4.23
C THR A 88 -3.95 3.44 -4.77
N LEU A 89 -3.91 3.74 -6.07
CA LEU A 89 -2.72 4.32 -6.69
C LEU A 89 -2.34 5.63 -6.01
N GLU A 90 -3.32 6.48 -5.76
CA GLU A 90 -3.09 7.77 -5.12
C GLU A 90 -2.50 7.59 -3.72
N GLN A 91 -3.03 6.68 -2.93
CA GLN A 91 -2.53 6.40 -1.58
C GLN A 91 -1.11 5.83 -1.62
N VAL A 92 -0.83 4.93 -2.54
CA VAL A 92 0.50 4.33 -2.68
C VAL A 92 1.52 5.39 -3.12
N LYS A 93 1.13 6.29 -4.03
CA LYS A 93 2.00 7.40 -4.44
C LYS A 93 2.30 8.34 -3.28
N THR A 94 1.31 8.63 -2.45
CA THR A 94 1.49 9.46 -1.27
C THR A 94 2.44 8.79 -0.28
N TRP A 95 2.29 7.48 -0.08
CA TRP A 95 3.21 6.70 0.74
C TRP A 95 4.63 6.75 0.20
N TYR A 96 4.78 6.57 -1.11
CA TYR A 96 6.09 6.64 -1.78
C TYR A 96 6.76 7.99 -1.53
N GLN A 97 5.99 9.06 -1.69
CA GLN A 97 6.51 10.41 -1.49
C GLN A 97 6.92 10.62 -0.03
N PHE A 98 6.11 10.14 0.90
CA PHE A 98 6.39 10.24 2.33
C PHE A 98 7.72 9.57 2.69
N ILE A 99 7.91 8.31 2.29
CA ILE A 99 9.14 7.58 2.62
C ILE A 99 10.34 8.11 1.85
N SER A 100 10.15 8.61 0.64
CA SER A 100 11.23 9.18 -0.17
C SER A 100 11.71 10.52 0.40
N ASP A 101 10.79 11.37 0.83
CA ASP A 101 11.14 12.67 1.41
C ASP A 101 11.91 12.49 2.70
N ASP A 102 11.49 11.57 3.56
CA ASP A 102 12.21 11.27 4.79
C ASP A 102 13.60 10.72 4.51
N ALA A 103 13.74 9.89 3.50
CA ALA A 103 15.04 9.35 3.10
C ALA A 103 15.95 10.46 2.57
N ALA A 104 15.40 11.45 1.89
CA ALA A 104 16.16 12.57 1.36
C ALA A 104 16.63 13.53 2.46
N LEU A 105 15.90 13.59 3.57
CA LEU A 105 16.24 14.46 4.69
C LEU A 105 17.23 13.84 5.68
N SER A 106 17.42 12.55 5.60
CA SER A 106 18.29 11.83 6.55
C SER A 106 19.76 11.72 6.11
#